data_a80a96778e7eacf7e8e9d2d4137e7939
#
_entry.id   a80a96778e7eacf7e8e9d2d4137e7939
#
_cell.length_a   1.000
_cell.length_b   1.000
_cell.length_c   1.000
_cell.angle_alpha   90.00
_cell.angle_beta   90.00
_cell.angle_gamma   90.00
#
_symmetry.space_group_name_H-M   'P 1'
#
loop_
_entity.id
_entity.type
_entity.pdbx_description
1 polymer ?
#
loop_
_entity_poly.entity_id
_entity_poly.type
_entity_poly.pdbx_seq_one_letter_code
_entity_poly.pdbx_strand_id
1 'polypeptide(L)'
;PMWVRRTLTWMSLHAPDLRVPHGLAPARISHDRAVVKAYRSDPLVRRRMTGRLARFVDEGGRESLREADLLPCRTLLMVAGDDSIVAAEGSRQFAQRAPAQLLTLRWYDTAWHEIFNETAPISDPVYADLDEWLARTAQALSLPPVLTPSAQEAGTP
;
A
#
# COMPACT_ATOMS: atom_id res chain seq x y z
N PRO A 1 7.00 13.13 15.72
CA PRO A 1 7.53 14.25 16.54
C PRO A 1 8.26 15.28 15.66
N MET A 2 8.17 16.55 16.02
CA MET A 2 8.72 17.67 15.25
C MET A 2 10.25 17.59 15.04
N TRP A 3 10.98 17.03 16.02
CA TRP A 3 12.43 16.84 15.93
C TRP A 3 12.82 15.82 14.83
N VAL A 4 12.05 14.73 14.65
CA VAL A 4 12.31 13.74 13.58
C VAL A 4 12.25 14.43 12.22
N ARG A 5 11.22 15.24 11.98
CA ARG A 5 11.04 15.97 10.73
C ARG A 5 12.19 16.95 10.47
N ARG A 6 12.60 17.70 11.48
CA ARG A 6 13.74 18.60 11.36
C ARG A 6 15.01 17.83 10.99
N THR A 7 15.23 16.66 11.59
CA THR A 7 16.36 15.79 11.26
C THR A 7 16.27 15.27 9.83
N LEU A 8 15.10 14.80 9.37
CA LEU A 8 14.89 14.34 7.99
C LEU A 8 15.11 15.47 6.99
N THR A 9 14.61 16.67 7.27
CA THR A 9 14.82 17.86 6.43
C THR A 9 16.30 18.20 6.36
N TRP A 10 16.99 18.26 7.51
CA TRP A 10 18.41 18.51 7.56
C TRP A 10 19.21 17.47 6.76
N MET A 11 18.94 16.18 6.97
CA MET A 11 19.58 15.09 6.24
C MET A 11 19.33 15.19 4.72
N SER A 12 18.12 15.53 4.31
CA SER A 12 17.80 15.64 2.88
C SER A 12 18.52 16.79 2.19
N LEU A 13 18.90 17.83 2.93
CA LEU A 13 19.60 19.01 2.40
C LEU A 13 21.13 18.84 2.44
N HIS A 14 21.66 18.28 3.53
CA HIS A 14 23.11 18.26 3.78
C HIS A 14 23.77 16.90 3.53
N ALA A 15 22.99 15.81 3.57
CA ALA A 15 23.46 14.44 3.32
C ALA A 15 22.38 13.64 2.57
N PRO A 16 21.94 14.09 1.36
CA PRO A 16 20.76 13.54 0.67
C PRO A 16 20.86 12.04 0.38
N ASP A 17 22.06 11.55 0.12
CA ASP A 17 22.34 10.16 -0.25
C ASP A 17 22.83 9.29 0.92
N LEU A 18 22.94 9.87 2.13
CA LEU A 18 23.26 9.11 3.33
C LEU A 18 22.16 8.08 3.61
N ARG A 19 22.56 6.81 3.65
CA ARG A 19 21.65 5.69 3.85
C ARG A 19 21.59 5.33 5.32
N VAL A 20 20.44 5.46 5.93
CA VAL A 20 20.15 5.06 7.32
C VAL A 20 19.19 3.87 7.36
N PRO A 21 19.24 3.02 8.37
CA PRO A 21 18.25 1.97 8.57
C PRO A 21 16.85 2.59 8.64
N HIS A 22 15.88 2.02 7.93
CA HIS A 22 14.49 2.53 7.95
C HIS A 22 13.67 2.03 9.16
N GLY A 23 14.17 1.04 9.89
CA GLY A 23 13.54 0.56 11.12
C GLY A 23 12.29 -0.32 10.94
N LEU A 24 11.91 -0.66 9.71
CA LEU A 24 10.77 -1.55 9.48
C LEU A 24 11.06 -2.95 10.02
N ALA A 25 10.13 -3.48 10.81
CA ALA A 25 10.21 -4.84 11.36
C ALA A 25 9.62 -5.84 10.36
N PRO A 26 10.42 -6.71 9.71
CA PRO A 26 9.91 -7.66 8.74
C PRO A 26 8.81 -8.59 9.27
N ALA A 27 8.78 -8.84 10.57
CA ALA A 27 7.77 -9.67 11.22
C ALA A 27 6.37 -9.01 11.29
N ARG A 28 6.24 -7.76 10.84
CA ARG A 28 5.01 -6.98 10.89
C ARG A 28 4.39 -6.73 9.52
N ILE A 29 4.97 -7.32 8.46
CA ILE A 29 4.44 -7.13 7.10
C ILE A 29 3.23 -8.02 6.82
N SER A 30 3.20 -9.25 7.35
CA SER A 30 2.15 -10.24 7.12
C SER A 30 2.11 -11.26 8.28
N HIS A 31 0.95 -11.86 8.51
CA HIS A 31 0.78 -13.02 9.38
C HIS A 31 1.38 -14.30 8.77
N ASP A 32 1.55 -14.34 7.44
CA ASP A 32 2.17 -15.48 6.77
C ASP A 32 3.69 -15.50 7.01
N ARG A 33 4.14 -16.52 7.73
CA ARG A 33 5.57 -16.71 8.02
C ARG A 33 6.41 -16.99 6.78
N ALA A 34 5.81 -17.55 5.71
CA ALA A 34 6.52 -17.79 4.47
C ALA A 34 6.82 -16.46 3.76
N VAL A 35 5.86 -15.54 3.73
CA VAL A 35 6.03 -14.17 3.23
C VAL A 35 7.10 -13.44 4.02
N VAL A 36 7.04 -13.47 5.35
CA VAL A 36 8.06 -12.84 6.21
C VAL A 36 9.45 -13.42 5.96
N LYS A 37 9.55 -14.75 5.76
CA LYS A 37 10.82 -15.42 5.45
C LYS A 37 11.34 -14.98 4.09
N ALA A 38 10.50 -14.98 3.06
CA ALA A 38 10.85 -14.53 1.71
C ALA A 38 11.37 -13.08 1.73
N TYR A 39 10.63 -12.16 2.36
CA TYR A 39 11.04 -10.76 2.53
C TYR A 39 12.42 -10.61 3.18
N ARG A 40 12.73 -11.44 4.19
CA ARG A 40 14.03 -11.39 4.88
C ARG A 40 15.20 -11.86 4.03
N SER A 41 14.96 -12.81 3.12
CA SER A 41 15.97 -13.41 2.26
C SER A 41 16.08 -12.77 0.88
N ASP A 42 15.14 -11.91 0.50
CA ASP A 42 15.14 -11.26 -0.80
C ASP A 42 16.28 -10.22 -0.91
N PRO A 43 17.24 -10.41 -1.84
CA PRO A 43 18.35 -9.49 -2.05
C PRO A 43 17.91 -8.13 -2.60
N LEU A 44 16.70 -8.02 -3.15
CA LEU A 44 16.13 -6.77 -3.66
C LEU A 44 15.56 -5.90 -2.54
N VAL A 45 15.20 -6.49 -1.40
CA VAL A 45 14.70 -5.76 -0.25
C VAL A 45 15.81 -4.94 0.40
N ARG A 46 15.68 -3.62 0.35
CA ARG A 46 16.63 -2.68 0.94
C ARG A 46 16.18 -2.29 2.35
N ARG A 47 17.06 -2.52 3.33
CA ARG A 47 16.79 -2.20 4.75
C ARG A 47 17.26 -0.80 5.16
N ARG A 48 17.65 -0.01 4.19
CA ARG A 48 18.16 1.34 4.39
C ARG A 48 17.49 2.29 3.40
N MET A 49 17.19 3.49 3.84
CA MET A 49 16.66 4.56 3.01
C MET A 49 17.53 5.81 3.13
N THR A 50 17.43 6.69 2.16
CA THR A 50 18.11 8.00 2.19
C THR A 50 17.23 9.02 2.93
N GLY A 51 17.85 10.08 3.45
CA GLY A 51 17.12 11.22 4.02
C GLY A 51 16.16 11.84 3.03
N ARG A 52 16.54 11.90 1.75
CA ARG A 52 15.68 12.39 0.65
C ARG A 52 14.43 11.54 0.48
N LEU A 53 14.56 10.20 0.47
CA LEU A 53 13.42 9.31 0.35
C LEU A 53 12.48 9.41 1.56
N ALA A 54 13.04 9.42 2.77
CA ALA A 54 12.25 9.55 3.99
C ALA A 54 11.45 10.86 4.03
N ARG A 55 12.05 11.96 3.60
CA ARG A 55 11.38 13.25 3.46
C ARG A 55 10.29 13.19 2.39
N PHE A 56 10.56 12.62 1.22
CA PHE A 56 9.56 12.46 0.15
C PHE A 56 8.33 11.69 0.64
N VAL A 57 8.52 10.60 1.39
CA VAL A 57 7.41 9.82 1.96
C VAL A 57 6.59 10.65 2.98
N ASP A 58 7.27 11.37 3.90
CA ASP A 58 6.57 12.23 4.90
C ASP A 58 5.81 13.38 4.24
N GLU A 59 6.43 14.05 3.27
CA GLU A 59 5.80 15.17 2.55
C GLU A 59 4.67 14.69 1.63
N GLY A 60 4.88 13.61 0.87
CA GLY A 60 3.88 13.04 -0.03
C GLY A 60 2.62 12.59 0.71
N GLY A 61 2.76 11.94 1.87
CA GLY A 61 1.61 11.55 2.69
C GLY A 61 0.79 12.76 3.16
N ARG A 62 1.42 13.88 3.50
CA ARG A 62 0.72 15.12 3.88
C ARG A 62 0.06 15.82 2.72
N GLU A 63 0.75 15.85 1.59
CA GLU A 63 0.22 16.39 0.34
C GLU A 63 -1.06 15.65 -0.05
N SER A 64 -0.99 14.32 -0.09
CA SER A 64 -2.15 13.48 -0.38
C SER A 64 -3.34 13.77 0.55
N LEU A 65 -3.09 14.02 1.86
CA LEU A 65 -4.14 14.39 2.80
C LEU A 65 -4.71 15.80 2.56
N ARG A 66 -3.88 16.75 2.12
CA ARG A 66 -4.34 18.12 1.82
C ARG A 66 -5.17 18.17 0.55
N GLU A 67 -4.82 17.35 -0.43
CA GLU A 67 -5.41 17.35 -1.76
C GLU A 67 -6.39 16.19 -1.98
N ALA A 68 -6.83 15.53 -0.90
CA ALA A 68 -7.73 14.40 -0.99
C ALA A 68 -9.09 14.76 -1.67
N ASP A 69 -9.56 15.99 -1.50
CA ASP A 69 -10.76 16.54 -2.15
C ASP A 69 -10.59 16.76 -3.67
N LEU A 70 -9.35 16.81 -4.15
CA LEU A 70 -9.00 16.95 -5.57
C LEU A 70 -8.83 15.59 -6.27
N LEU A 71 -9.23 14.47 -5.66
CA LEU A 71 -9.12 13.15 -6.26
C LEU A 71 -9.73 13.15 -7.68
N PRO A 72 -8.94 12.89 -8.75
CA PRO A 72 -9.38 13.20 -10.12
C PRO A 72 -10.15 12.06 -10.80
N CYS A 73 -10.12 10.86 -10.22
CA CYS A 73 -10.69 9.67 -10.86
C CYS A 73 -11.26 8.67 -9.85
N ARG A 74 -11.99 7.68 -10.35
CA ARG A 74 -12.48 6.56 -9.54
C ARG A 74 -11.30 5.81 -8.93
N THR A 75 -11.31 5.65 -7.62
CA THR A 75 -10.22 5.08 -6.83
C THR A 75 -10.75 4.04 -5.87
N LEU A 76 -10.09 2.89 -5.80
CA LEU A 76 -10.25 1.90 -4.73
C LEU A 76 -9.14 2.11 -3.71
N LEU A 77 -9.50 2.43 -2.48
CA LEU A 77 -8.59 2.54 -1.34
C LEU A 77 -8.78 1.32 -0.44
N MET A 78 -7.77 0.45 -0.43
CA MET A 78 -7.76 -0.79 0.36
C MET A 78 -6.80 -0.61 1.53
N VAL A 79 -7.26 -0.80 2.76
CA VAL A 79 -6.53 -0.40 3.97
C VAL A 79 -6.37 -1.58 4.92
N ALA A 80 -5.13 -1.84 5.32
CA ALA A 80 -4.79 -2.69 6.45
C ALA A 80 -5.18 -1.99 7.75
N GLY A 81 -6.14 -2.56 8.49
CA GLY A 81 -6.68 -1.95 9.71
C GLY A 81 -5.74 -2.08 10.92
N ASP A 82 -4.97 -3.18 11.00
CA ASP A 82 -3.97 -3.46 12.05
C ASP A 82 -2.52 -3.26 11.54
N ASP A 83 -2.34 -2.26 10.67
CA ASP A 83 -1.01 -1.91 10.17
C ASP A 83 -0.18 -1.19 11.24
N SER A 84 0.86 -1.85 11.72
CA SER A 84 1.80 -1.28 12.68
C SER A 84 3.02 -0.60 12.05
N ILE A 85 3.12 -0.61 10.72
CA ILE A 85 4.20 0.03 9.94
C ILE A 85 3.76 1.41 9.46
N VAL A 86 2.56 1.49 8.90
CA VAL A 86 1.95 2.74 8.43
C VAL A 86 0.63 2.97 9.18
N ALA A 87 0.48 4.15 9.76
CA ALA A 87 -0.73 4.49 10.51
C ALA A 87 -1.96 4.52 9.60
N ALA A 88 -2.87 3.55 9.76
CA ALA A 88 -4.11 3.44 9.00
C ALA A 88 -5.03 4.67 9.16
N GLU A 89 -4.86 5.45 10.23
CA GLU A 89 -5.59 6.70 10.46
C GLU A 89 -5.38 7.73 9.33
N GLY A 90 -4.20 7.75 8.70
CA GLY A 90 -3.96 8.58 7.50
C GLY A 90 -4.91 8.24 6.36
N SER A 91 -5.12 6.97 6.10
CA SER A 91 -6.07 6.49 5.09
C SER A 91 -7.52 6.82 5.45
N ARG A 92 -7.88 6.78 6.73
CA ARG A 92 -9.20 7.19 7.20
C ARG A 92 -9.45 8.68 6.96
N GLN A 93 -8.48 9.54 7.29
CA GLN A 93 -8.57 10.98 7.06
C GLN A 93 -8.62 11.32 5.57
N PHE A 94 -7.88 10.61 4.73
CA PHE A 94 -7.97 10.73 3.29
C PHE A 94 -9.40 10.41 2.80
N ALA A 95 -9.93 9.26 3.21
CA ALA A 95 -11.26 8.82 2.80
C ALA A 95 -12.39 9.77 3.24
N GLN A 96 -12.25 10.42 4.40
CA GLN A 96 -13.22 11.41 4.89
C GLN A 96 -13.25 12.71 4.05
N ARG A 97 -12.15 13.03 3.38
CA ARG A 97 -12.01 14.27 2.58
C ARG A 97 -12.23 14.03 1.09
N ALA A 98 -11.89 12.85 0.60
CA ALA A 98 -12.04 12.51 -0.80
C ALA A 98 -13.51 12.53 -1.25
N PRO A 99 -13.80 12.91 -2.52
CA PRO A 99 -15.15 12.90 -3.04
C PRO A 99 -15.77 11.50 -2.98
N ALA A 100 -16.87 11.35 -2.24
CA ALA A 100 -17.50 10.06 -1.97
C ALA A 100 -17.93 9.31 -3.26
N GLN A 101 -18.25 10.05 -4.32
CA GLN A 101 -18.63 9.48 -5.62
C GLN A 101 -17.45 8.89 -6.41
N LEU A 102 -16.21 9.24 -6.04
CA LEU A 102 -14.98 8.77 -6.68
C LEU A 102 -14.24 7.73 -5.85
N LEU A 103 -14.46 7.69 -4.54
CA LEU A 103 -13.73 6.80 -3.64
C LEU A 103 -14.57 5.60 -3.22
N THR A 104 -14.03 4.40 -3.41
CA THR A 104 -14.47 3.17 -2.77
C THR A 104 -13.46 2.80 -1.69
N LEU A 105 -13.90 2.79 -0.42
CA LEU A 105 -13.07 2.37 0.71
C LEU A 105 -13.35 0.90 1.06
N ARG A 106 -12.28 0.10 1.19
CA ARG A 106 -12.29 -1.24 1.77
C ARG A 106 -11.35 -1.29 2.96
N TRP A 107 -11.85 -1.74 4.10
CA TRP A 107 -11.12 -1.74 5.36
C TRP A 107 -11.04 -3.15 5.92
N TYR A 108 -9.83 -3.65 6.16
CA TYR A 108 -9.56 -5.01 6.64
C TYR A 108 -8.99 -4.94 8.05
N ASP A 109 -9.85 -5.04 9.07
CA ASP A 109 -9.52 -4.77 10.48
C ASP A 109 -8.34 -5.56 11.02
N THR A 110 -8.17 -6.80 10.57
CA THR A 110 -7.12 -7.72 11.06
C THR A 110 -5.91 -7.81 10.13
N ALA A 111 -5.94 -7.18 8.97
CA ALA A 111 -4.84 -7.25 8.02
C ALA A 111 -3.66 -6.41 8.48
N TRP A 112 -2.45 -6.94 8.27
CA TRP A 112 -1.21 -6.21 8.41
C TRP A 112 -0.80 -5.55 7.09
N HIS A 113 0.40 -4.99 7.04
CA HIS A 113 0.88 -4.06 6.00
C HIS A 113 0.70 -4.57 4.55
N GLU A 114 1.04 -5.83 4.28
CA GLU A 114 0.96 -6.42 2.94
C GLU A 114 -0.35 -7.21 2.76
N ILE A 115 -1.47 -6.51 2.61
CA ILE A 115 -2.82 -7.11 2.57
C ILE A 115 -2.99 -8.21 1.53
N PHE A 116 -2.30 -8.13 0.39
CA PHE A 116 -2.33 -9.13 -0.67
C PHE A 116 -1.47 -10.35 -0.37
N ASN A 117 -0.52 -10.22 0.54
CA ASN A 117 0.40 -11.28 0.96
C ASN A 117 0.05 -11.82 2.36
N GLU A 118 -1.18 -11.63 2.79
CA GLU A 118 -1.69 -12.18 4.03
C GLU A 118 -2.08 -13.65 3.88
N THR A 119 -2.36 -14.32 5.00
CA THR A 119 -2.95 -15.68 4.99
C THR A 119 -4.31 -15.66 4.29
N ALA A 120 -4.67 -16.77 3.62
CA ALA A 120 -5.88 -16.87 2.81
C ALA A 120 -7.18 -16.33 3.46
N PRO A 121 -7.48 -16.56 4.74
CA PRO A 121 -8.67 -15.99 5.36
C PRO A 121 -8.72 -14.45 5.36
N ILE A 122 -7.56 -13.78 5.27
CA ILE A 122 -7.44 -12.32 5.23
C ILE A 122 -7.31 -11.84 3.78
N SER A 123 -6.47 -12.50 2.96
CA SER A 123 -6.20 -12.06 1.59
C SER A 123 -7.31 -12.41 0.60
N ASP A 124 -8.05 -13.52 0.77
CA ASP A 124 -9.13 -13.88 -0.16
C ASP A 124 -10.20 -12.79 -0.28
N PRO A 125 -10.71 -12.18 0.80
CA PRO A 125 -11.60 -11.03 0.72
C PRO A 125 -10.97 -9.82 0.02
N VAL A 126 -9.65 -9.61 0.20
CA VAL A 126 -8.92 -8.50 -0.46
C VAL A 126 -8.94 -8.67 -1.97
N TYR A 127 -8.61 -9.88 -2.46
CA TYR A 127 -8.66 -10.18 -3.89
C TYR A 127 -10.09 -10.11 -4.44
N ALA A 128 -11.08 -10.63 -3.72
CA ALA A 128 -12.48 -10.57 -4.14
C ALA A 128 -13.00 -9.13 -4.29
N ASP A 129 -12.68 -8.26 -3.34
CA ASP A 129 -13.04 -6.83 -3.41
C ASP A 129 -12.36 -6.11 -4.59
N LEU A 130 -11.09 -6.44 -4.86
CA LEU A 130 -10.36 -5.90 -6.01
C LEU A 130 -11.01 -6.33 -7.31
N ASP A 131 -11.29 -7.62 -7.48
CA ASP A 131 -11.90 -8.18 -8.68
C ASP A 131 -13.30 -7.59 -8.93
N GLU A 132 -14.11 -7.47 -7.87
CA GLU A 132 -15.43 -6.83 -7.97
C GLU A 132 -15.32 -5.37 -8.42
N TRP A 133 -14.42 -4.60 -7.83
CA TRP A 133 -14.23 -3.19 -8.19
C TRP A 133 -13.74 -3.03 -9.63
N LEU A 134 -12.79 -3.87 -10.07
CA LEU A 134 -12.28 -3.87 -11.44
C LEU A 134 -13.39 -4.20 -12.45
N ALA A 135 -14.18 -5.25 -12.19
CA ALA A 135 -15.29 -5.66 -13.06
C ALA A 135 -16.32 -4.52 -13.22
N ARG A 136 -16.73 -3.90 -12.11
CA ARG A 136 -17.66 -2.76 -12.14
C ARG A 136 -17.09 -1.56 -12.89
N THR A 137 -15.80 -1.29 -12.69
CA THR A 137 -15.14 -0.15 -13.35
C THR A 137 -15.01 -0.40 -14.85
N ALA A 138 -14.64 -1.61 -15.27
CA ALA A 138 -14.56 -2.00 -16.68
C ALA A 138 -15.91 -1.90 -17.38
N GLN A 139 -16.99 -2.36 -16.73
CA GLN A 139 -18.36 -2.22 -17.26
C GLN A 139 -18.76 -0.74 -17.42
N ALA A 140 -18.46 0.10 -16.43
CA ALA A 140 -18.77 1.53 -16.46
C ALA A 140 -18.01 2.28 -17.58
N LEU A 141 -16.84 1.79 -17.98
CA LEU A 141 -16.01 2.35 -19.06
C LEU A 141 -16.33 1.72 -20.43
N SER A 142 -17.26 0.77 -20.50
CA SER A 142 -17.55 -0.03 -21.72
C SER A 142 -16.31 -0.75 -22.28
N LEU A 143 -15.35 -1.08 -21.42
CA LEU A 143 -14.17 -1.84 -21.81
C LEU A 143 -14.52 -3.33 -21.95
N PRO A 144 -13.97 -4.05 -22.95
CA PRO A 144 -14.17 -5.49 -23.05
C PRO A 144 -13.59 -6.17 -21.81
N PRO A 145 -14.21 -7.29 -21.33
CA PRO A 145 -13.68 -8.03 -20.19
C PRO A 145 -12.25 -8.49 -20.50
N VAL A 146 -11.36 -8.35 -19.51
CA VAL A 146 -10.01 -8.90 -19.59
C VAL A 146 -10.13 -10.42 -19.68
N LEU A 147 -9.67 -11.00 -20.80
CA LEU A 147 -9.61 -12.44 -20.96
C LEU A 147 -8.61 -13.00 -19.94
N THR A 148 -9.12 -13.66 -18.91
CA THR A 148 -8.27 -14.49 -18.03
C THR A 148 -7.71 -15.63 -18.88
N PRO A 149 -6.38 -15.90 -18.87
CA PRO A 149 -5.83 -17.06 -19.54
C PRO A 149 -6.53 -18.31 -18.99
N SER A 150 -7.18 -19.07 -19.86
CA SER A 150 -7.79 -20.33 -19.43
C SER A 150 -6.67 -21.27 -18.97
N ALA A 151 -6.85 -21.88 -17.79
CA ALA A 151 -5.92 -22.82 -17.17
C ALA A 151 -5.75 -24.14 -17.96
N GLN A 152 -5.97 -24.13 -19.27
CA GLN A 152 -6.03 -25.31 -20.12
C GLN A 152 -4.78 -25.58 -20.97
N GLU A 153 -3.70 -24.81 -20.84
CA GLU A 153 -2.47 -25.10 -21.59
C GLU A 153 -1.30 -25.66 -20.73
N ALA A 154 -1.58 -26.18 -19.56
CA ALA A 154 -0.60 -26.91 -18.75
C ALA A 154 -0.89 -28.42 -18.78
N GLY A 155 -0.84 -29.03 -19.96
CA GLY A 155 -1.02 -30.46 -20.06
C GLY A 155 -0.77 -31.01 -21.43
N THR A 156 0.49 -31.30 -21.75
CA THR A 156 0.85 -32.53 -22.49
C THR A 156 2.38 -32.73 -22.46
N PRO A 157 2.83 -33.97 -22.29
CA PRO A 157 4.19 -34.38 -21.93
C PRO A 157 5.21 -34.19 -22.99
#